data_e9a829641d699b0e4111a1b34d705fe5
#
_entry.id   e9a829641d699b0e4111a1b34d705fe5
#
_cell.length_a   1.000
_cell.length_b   1.000
_cell.length_c   1.000
_cell.angle_alpha   90.00
_cell.angle_beta   90.00
_cell.angle_gamma   90.00
#
_symmetry.space_group_name_H-M   'P 1'
#
loop_
_entity.id
_entity.type
_entity.pdbx_description
1 polymer ?
#
loop_
_entity_poly.entity_id
_entity_poly.type
_entity_poly.pdbx_seq_one_letter_code
_entity_poly.pdbx_strand_id
1 'polypeptide(L)'
;MTTQYAVPSLNEPAPPKPNEVVLITSGDLRHPANVAGWPAQQILEAQITAALAEEGWTVRRGHQYDPEVGHGFIWNQRMGMDVFSDIHPDSPVIVAEAVWEYSHHVLAGLKTQRAPILTAANWSGEWPGLVGLLNLNASMTKADMEYSSIWSEDFSDDWARNALKEWVKTGKIEHDTSHVRDLDPAALPAKEAELGRALAAELQQKKAIMGIFDEGCMGMYNAIFDDEYINPLGIYKERLSQSALYYRMTTVTDEEAEAIFGWLVDRGVTFDFGSDWETELTRDQVISQCKMYIAALRIADDFGCSGIGIQYQQGLKDLVPASDLAEGLLNELDRPPAYAEDGRELYPGAPLPHFNEVDWGCGVDALITNRVWTAMGLNPSTSLHDVRWGDPWGDDFVWIMEISGSVPPSHLRGGYEGVTSERQSPMYFRLGGGTIKGVSKPGPVVYSRVFLMDGKLQVDMGLGEAIELPDEETQRRWDATSSNWPIMHLVMPGVSRDQFMARHKSNHIQVVY
;
A
#
# COMPACT_ATOMS: atom_id res chain seq x y z
N MET A 1 -44.32 -24.66 -14.68
CA MET A 1 -43.28 -25.33 -15.49
C MET A 1 -42.10 -25.57 -14.54
N THR A 2 -41.71 -26.82 -14.34
CA THR A 2 -40.52 -27.17 -13.59
C THR A 2 -39.31 -26.79 -14.43
N THR A 3 -38.45 -25.91 -13.91
CA THR A 3 -37.19 -25.55 -14.57
C THR A 3 -36.32 -26.81 -14.58
N GLN A 4 -36.02 -27.33 -15.75
CA GLN A 4 -35.13 -28.47 -15.91
C GLN A 4 -33.70 -27.93 -15.89
N TYR A 5 -32.90 -28.31 -14.89
CA TYR A 5 -31.47 -28.00 -14.85
C TYR A 5 -30.73 -28.92 -15.82
N ALA A 6 -30.08 -28.34 -16.81
CA ALA A 6 -29.15 -29.08 -17.64
C ALA A 6 -27.80 -29.19 -16.90
N VAL A 7 -27.14 -30.36 -17.03
CA VAL A 7 -25.75 -30.51 -16.56
C VAL A 7 -24.89 -29.58 -17.41
N PRO A 8 -24.14 -28.62 -16.80
CA PRO A 8 -23.31 -27.73 -17.58
C PRO A 8 -22.19 -28.52 -18.27
N SER A 9 -21.91 -28.18 -19.53
CA SER A 9 -20.69 -28.64 -20.18
C SER A 9 -19.53 -27.76 -19.71
N LEU A 10 -18.50 -28.39 -19.15
CA LEU A 10 -17.27 -27.71 -18.80
C LEU A 10 -16.36 -27.68 -20.05
N ASN A 11 -15.85 -26.50 -20.41
CA ASN A 11 -14.80 -26.42 -21.40
C ASN A 11 -13.50 -26.91 -20.78
N GLU A 12 -12.82 -27.84 -21.45
CA GLU A 12 -11.45 -28.21 -21.08
C GLU A 12 -10.50 -27.33 -21.88
N PRO A 13 -9.67 -26.50 -21.21
CA PRO A 13 -8.67 -25.69 -21.90
C PRO A 13 -7.68 -26.56 -22.68
N ALA A 14 -7.18 -26.06 -23.81
CA ALA A 14 -6.17 -26.78 -24.57
C ALA A 14 -4.89 -26.99 -23.75
N PRO A 15 -4.26 -28.19 -23.81
CA PRO A 15 -3.01 -28.46 -23.11
C PRO A 15 -1.92 -27.44 -23.48
N PRO A 16 -0.96 -27.18 -22.57
CA PRO A 16 0.15 -26.27 -22.83
C PRO A 16 1.00 -26.79 -24.00
N LYS A 17 1.47 -25.85 -24.84
CA LYS A 17 2.46 -26.18 -25.87
C LYS A 17 3.85 -26.19 -25.28
N PRO A 18 4.77 -26.98 -25.83
CA PRO A 18 6.17 -26.93 -25.43
C PRO A 18 6.73 -25.51 -25.55
N ASN A 19 7.48 -25.07 -24.53
CA ASN A 19 8.10 -23.75 -24.48
C ASN A 19 7.12 -22.57 -24.73
N GLU A 20 5.88 -22.72 -24.27
CA GLU A 20 4.89 -21.63 -24.27
C GLU A 20 4.60 -21.23 -22.81
N VAL A 21 4.58 -19.93 -22.55
CA VAL A 21 4.13 -19.34 -21.29
C VAL A 21 2.95 -18.43 -21.55
N VAL A 22 2.00 -18.41 -20.60
CA VAL A 22 0.83 -17.53 -20.67
C VAL A 22 1.13 -16.26 -19.88
N LEU A 23 0.99 -15.10 -20.53
CA LEU A 23 1.13 -13.81 -19.90
C LEU A 23 -0.23 -13.26 -19.47
N ILE A 24 -0.31 -12.89 -18.21
CA ILE A 24 -1.47 -12.26 -17.56
C ILE A 24 -1.05 -10.89 -17.07
N THR A 25 -1.97 -9.95 -17.04
CA THR A 25 -1.78 -8.66 -16.38
C THR A 25 -3.05 -8.22 -15.66
N SER A 26 -2.92 -7.89 -14.41
CA SER A 26 -3.99 -7.29 -13.59
C SER A 26 -3.88 -5.77 -13.60
N GLY A 27 -4.94 -5.08 -13.33
CA GLY A 27 -4.96 -3.62 -13.28
C GLY A 27 -5.77 -3.09 -12.12
N ASP A 28 -5.90 -1.78 -12.14
CA ASP A 28 -6.65 -1.01 -11.15
C ASP A 28 -8.17 -1.19 -11.32
N LEU A 29 -8.92 -0.99 -10.27
CA LEU A 29 -10.38 -0.83 -10.34
C LEU A 29 -10.78 0.50 -11.01
N ARG A 30 -9.89 1.49 -10.99
CA ARG A 30 -10.11 2.83 -11.55
C ARG A 30 -9.75 2.85 -13.03
N HIS A 31 -10.76 2.88 -13.87
CA HIS A 31 -10.60 2.87 -15.33
C HIS A 31 -9.62 3.94 -15.89
N PRO A 32 -9.64 5.21 -15.43
CA PRO A 32 -8.69 6.21 -15.93
C PRO A 32 -7.21 5.84 -15.68
N ALA A 33 -6.91 5.20 -14.55
CA ALA A 33 -5.55 4.74 -14.24
C ALA A 33 -5.10 3.63 -15.20
N ASN A 34 -5.99 2.68 -15.51
CA ASN A 34 -5.71 1.62 -16.48
C ASN A 34 -5.43 2.19 -17.89
N VAL A 35 -6.26 3.12 -18.35
CA VAL A 35 -6.07 3.74 -19.67
C VAL A 35 -4.74 4.49 -19.71
N ALA A 36 -4.43 5.29 -18.69
CA ALA A 36 -3.19 6.06 -18.63
C ALA A 36 -1.94 5.17 -18.54
N GLY A 37 -2.00 4.08 -17.77
CA GLY A 37 -0.87 3.16 -17.57
C GLY A 37 -0.69 2.11 -18.67
N TRP A 38 -1.66 1.96 -19.58
CA TRP A 38 -1.60 0.92 -20.61
C TRP A 38 -0.34 0.99 -21.51
N PRO A 39 0.14 2.15 -21.96
CA PRO A 39 1.38 2.23 -22.73
C PRO A 39 2.60 1.67 -22.00
N ALA A 40 2.74 1.93 -20.70
CA ALA A 40 3.83 1.38 -19.88
C ALA A 40 3.72 -0.14 -19.77
N GLN A 41 2.51 -0.68 -19.61
CA GLN A 41 2.27 -2.12 -19.60
C GLN A 41 2.68 -2.79 -20.92
N GLN A 42 2.37 -2.17 -22.07
CA GLN A 42 2.77 -2.70 -23.37
C GLN A 42 4.29 -2.77 -23.53
N ILE A 43 5.02 -1.79 -22.98
CA ILE A 43 6.50 -1.79 -22.99
C ILE A 43 7.01 -2.97 -22.16
N LEU A 44 6.53 -3.15 -20.92
CA LEU A 44 6.90 -4.26 -20.06
C LEU A 44 6.63 -5.61 -20.71
N GLU A 45 5.45 -5.80 -21.30
CA GLU A 45 5.10 -7.06 -21.97
C GLU A 45 6.02 -7.35 -23.16
N ALA A 46 6.40 -6.33 -23.94
CA ALA A 46 7.33 -6.47 -25.04
C ALA A 46 8.75 -6.86 -24.56
N GLN A 47 9.23 -6.24 -23.48
CA GLN A 47 10.54 -6.53 -22.89
C GLN A 47 10.62 -7.97 -22.38
N ILE A 48 9.63 -8.43 -21.60
CA ILE A 48 9.57 -9.82 -21.10
C ILE A 48 9.46 -10.81 -22.26
N THR A 49 8.63 -10.49 -23.27
CA THR A 49 8.49 -11.34 -24.47
C THR A 49 9.80 -11.49 -25.21
N ALA A 50 10.56 -10.40 -25.38
CA ALA A 50 11.87 -10.43 -26.04
C ALA A 50 12.89 -11.26 -25.23
N ALA A 51 12.95 -11.06 -23.91
CA ALA A 51 13.86 -11.81 -23.03
C ALA A 51 13.56 -13.32 -23.04
N LEU A 52 12.30 -13.72 -23.03
CA LEU A 52 11.91 -15.13 -23.11
C LEU A 52 12.18 -15.75 -24.49
N ALA A 53 12.04 -14.96 -25.55
CA ALA A 53 12.36 -15.43 -26.90
C ALA A 53 13.86 -15.77 -27.07
N GLU A 54 14.75 -15.05 -26.39
CA GLU A 54 16.19 -15.38 -26.35
C GLU A 54 16.46 -16.78 -25.72
N GLU A 55 15.60 -17.20 -24.78
CA GLU A 55 15.66 -18.53 -24.16
C GLU A 55 14.84 -19.60 -24.95
N GLY A 56 14.33 -19.25 -26.13
CA GLY A 56 13.56 -20.15 -27.00
C GLY A 56 12.12 -20.40 -26.55
N TRP A 57 11.55 -19.51 -25.75
CA TRP A 57 10.16 -19.56 -25.30
C TRP A 57 9.27 -18.59 -26.08
N THR A 58 8.01 -18.96 -26.21
CA THR A 58 6.96 -18.10 -26.80
C THR A 58 6.01 -17.62 -25.73
N VAL A 59 5.63 -16.35 -25.81
CA VAL A 59 4.65 -15.76 -24.91
C VAL A 59 3.30 -15.68 -25.61
N ARG A 60 2.28 -16.25 -24.98
CA ARG A 60 0.89 -16.12 -25.39
C ARG A 60 0.16 -15.26 -24.36
N ARG A 61 -0.39 -14.13 -24.78
CA ARG A 61 -1.23 -13.32 -23.91
C ARG A 61 -2.53 -14.08 -23.56
N GLY A 62 -2.87 -14.19 -22.29
CA GLY A 62 -4.03 -14.93 -21.80
C GLY A 62 -5.36 -14.23 -22.06
N HIS A 63 -5.34 -12.92 -22.26
CA HIS A 63 -6.50 -12.09 -22.56
C HIS A 63 -6.11 -10.95 -23.52
N GLN A 64 -7.07 -10.42 -24.26
CA GLN A 64 -6.80 -9.47 -25.31
C GLN A 64 -6.96 -8.01 -24.84
N TYR A 65 -6.37 -7.09 -25.61
CA TYR A 65 -6.70 -5.68 -25.54
C TYR A 65 -8.17 -5.47 -25.93
N ASP A 66 -8.88 -4.66 -25.16
CA ASP A 66 -10.25 -4.27 -25.48
C ASP A 66 -10.29 -2.81 -25.95
N PRO A 67 -10.56 -2.56 -27.24
CA PRO A 67 -10.61 -1.21 -27.79
C PRO A 67 -11.78 -0.36 -27.27
N GLU A 68 -12.83 -0.98 -26.72
CA GLU A 68 -13.98 -0.26 -26.15
C GLU A 68 -13.63 0.34 -24.79
N VAL A 69 -12.79 -0.36 -23.99
CA VAL A 69 -12.31 0.14 -22.70
C VAL A 69 -10.93 0.81 -22.77
N GLY A 70 -10.19 0.66 -23.87
CA GLY A 70 -8.93 1.34 -24.10
C GLY A 70 -7.71 0.74 -23.39
N HIS A 71 -7.80 -0.46 -22.86
CA HIS A 71 -6.69 -1.17 -22.23
C HIS A 71 -6.88 -2.69 -22.30
N GLY A 72 -5.84 -3.45 -21.95
CA GLY A 72 -5.88 -4.90 -21.91
C GLY A 72 -5.66 -5.50 -20.51
N PHE A 73 -5.91 -4.77 -19.45
CA PHE A 73 -5.83 -5.30 -18.07
C PHE A 73 -7.06 -6.14 -17.72
N ILE A 74 -6.85 -7.16 -16.89
CA ILE A 74 -7.92 -7.75 -16.09
C ILE A 74 -8.25 -6.73 -14.98
N TRP A 75 -9.46 -6.21 -14.97
CA TRP A 75 -9.84 -5.09 -14.11
C TRP A 75 -11.04 -5.37 -13.20
N ASN A 76 -11.46 -6.63 -13.14
CA ASN A 76 -12.42 -7.14 -12.16
C ASN A 76 -12.27 -8.64 -11.95
N GLN A 77 -12.76 -9.12 -10.83
CA GLN A 77 -12.63 -10.52 -10.41
C GLN A 77 -13.33 -11.50 -11.35
N ARG A 78 -14.50 -11.13 -11.92
CA ARG A 78 -15.23 -12.00 -12.85
C ARG A 78 -14.42 -12.25 -14.12
N MET A 79 -13.86 -11.17 -14.70
CA MET A 79 -12.99 -11.27 -15.88
C MET A 79 -11.76 -12.15 -15.60
N GLY A 80 -11.14 -12.02 -14.42
CA GLY A 80 -10.03 -12.90 -14.04
C GLY A 80 -10.42 -14.37 -14.01
N MET A 81 -11.56 -14.70 -13.41
CA MET A 81 -12.06 -16.08 -13.39
C MET A 81 -12.36 -16.61 -14.80
N ASP A 82 -12.94 -15.78 -15.66
CA ASP A 82 -13.24 -16.18 -17.05
C ASP A 82 -11.94 -16.42 -17.85
N VAL A 83 -10.96 -15.54 -17.73
CA VAL A 83 -9.64 -15.71 -18.37
C VAL A 83 -8.97 -17.01 -17.94
N PHE A 84 -8.94 -17.29 -16.65
CA PHE A 84 -8.29 -18.52 -16.15
C PHE A 84 -9.09 -19.79 -16.46
N SER A 85 -10.38 -19.71 -16.75
CA SER A 85 -11.15 -20.86 -17.23
C SER A 85 -10.69 -21.36 -18.60
N ASP A 86 -10.03 -20.51 -19.39
CA ASP A 86 -9.48 -20.82 -20.71
C ASP A 86 -7.96 -21.13 -20.68
N ILE A 87 -7.34 -21.10 -19.49
CA ILE A 87 -5.92 -21.43 -19.29
C ILE A 87 -5.82 -22.82 -18.66
N HIS A 88 -5.07 -23.71 -19.33
CA HIS A 88 -4.86 -25.04 -18.78
C HIS A 88 -4.05 -24.95 -17.47
N PRO A 89 -4.43 -25.67 -16.39
CA PRO A 89 -3.75 -25.58 -15.10
C PRO A 89 -2.24 -25.93 -15.12
N ASP A 90 -1.79 -26.68 -16.10
CA ASP A 90 -0.38 -27.05 -16.28
C ASP A 90 0.37 -26.07 -17.22
N SER A 91 -0.23 -24.96 -17.62
CA SER A 91 0.45 -23.90 -18.37
C SER A 91 1.26 -23.02 -17.43
N PRO A 92 2.57 -22.80 -17.66
CA PRO A 92 3.32 -21.80 -16.91
C PRO A 92 2.70 -20.40 -17.13
N VAL A 93 2.65 -19.60 -16.08
CA VAL A 93 2.02 -18.27 -16.10
C VAL A 93 3.02 -17.21 -15.66
N ILE A 94 3.10 -16.11 -16.39
CA ILE A 94 3.75 -14.88 -15.94
C ILE A 94 2.67 -13.83 -15.70
N VAL A 95 2.70 -13.21 -14.50
CA VAL A 95 1.90 -12.04 -14.19
C VAL A 95 2.82 -10.83 -14.26
N ALA A 96 2.60 -9.96 -15.25
CA ALA A 96 3.46 -8.80 -15.55
C ALA A 96 2.76 -7.52 -15.11
N GLU A 97 3.39 -6.75 -14.22
CA GLU A 97 2.80 -5.59 -13.54
C GLU A 97 3.61 -4.32 -13.77
N ALA A 98 3.11 -3.42 -14.61
CA ALA A 98 3.67 -2.08 -14.78
C ALA A 98 2.92 -1.00 -13.99
N VAL A 99 1.71 -1.30 -13.50
CA VAL A 99 0.82 -0.38 -12.79
C VAL A 99 0.36 -0.97 -11.46
N TRP A 100 -0.44 -0.22 -10.69
CA TRP A 100 -1.15 -0.80 -9.55
C TRP A 100 -2.12 -1.89 -9.99
N GLU A 101 -2.10 -3.00 -9.26
CA GLU A 101 -2.97 -4.14 -9.50
C GLU A 101 -3.83 -4.48 -8.28
N TYR A 102 -4.99 -5.05 -8.53
CA TYR A 102 -5.85 -5.64 -7.50
C TYR A 102 -5.64 -7.16 -7.49
N SER A 103 -4.95 -7.68 -6.49
CA SER A 103 -4.69 -9.14 -6.40
C SER A 103 -5.96 -9.99 -6.45
N HIS A 104 -7.10 -9.45 -5.98
CA HIS A 104 -8.39 -10.11 -6.06
C HIS A 104 -8.84 -10.43 -7.49
N HIS A 105 -8.37 -9.67 -8.49
CA HIS A 105 -8.77 -9.91 -9.88
C HIS A 105 -8.22 -11.23 -10.41
N VAL A 106 -7.03 -11.64 -9.99
CA VAL A 106 -6.31 -12.79 -10.55
C VAL A 106 -6.09 -13.94 -9.56
N LEU A 107 -6.13 -13.68 -8.26
CA LEU A 107 -5.76 -14.66 -7.23
C LEU A 107 -6.59 -15.95 -7.29
N ALA A 108 -7.89 -15.85 -7.54
CA ALA A 108 -8.77 -17.02 -7.65
C ALA A 108 -8.37 -17.92 -8.82
N GLY A 109 -7.97 -17.34 -9.94
CA GLY A 109 -7.47 -18.05 -11.11
C GLY A 109 -6.07 -18.63 -10.88
N LEU A 110 -5.14 -17.84 -10.34
CA LEU A 110 -3.78 -18.29 -10.00
C LEU A 110 -3.79 -19.52 -9.07
N LYS A 111 -4.75 -19.58 -8.14
CA LYS A 111 -4.94 -20.77 -7.26
C LYS A 111 -5.28 -22.07 -7.99
N THR A 112 -5.74 -21.99 -9.24
CA THR A 112 -6.01 -23.18 -10.05
C THR A 112 -4.79 -23.69 -10.81
N GLN A 113 -3.71 -22.91 -10.86
CA GLN A 113 -2.48 -23.27 -11.58
C GLN A 113 -1.67 -24.31 -10.79
N ARG A 114 -1.13 -25.28 -11.51
CA ARG A 114 -0.22 -26.32 -11.00
C ARG A 114 1.19 -26.15 -11.57
N ALA A 115 1.31 -25.42 -12.67
CA ALA A 115 2.58 -25.07 -13.28
C ALA A 115 3.22 -23.86 -12.60
N PRO A 116 4.51 -23.59 -12.84
CA PRO A 116 5.20 -22.47 -12.25
C PRO A 116 4.54 -21.11 -12.55
N ILE A 117 4.47 -20.26 -11.53
CA ILE A 117 4.03 -18.89 -11.60
C ILE A 117 5.24 -17.96 -11.42
N LEU A 118 5.38 -16.98 -12.31
CA LEU A 118 6.36 -15.89 -12.21
C LEU A 118 5.63 -14.56 -12.15
N THR A 119 5.97 -13.73 -11.17
CA THR A 119 5.57 -12.32 -11.16
C THR A 119 6.71 -11.47 -11.67
N ALA A 120 6.41 -10.45 -12.45
CA ALA A 120 7.42 -9.61 -13.08
C ALA A 120 7.01 -8.14 -13.10
N ALA A 121 7.93 -7.23 -12.78
CA ALA A 121 7.72 -5.80 -12.91
C ALA A 121 8.97 -5.10 -13.46
N ASN A 122 8.78 -3.99 -14.17
CA ASN A 122 9.89 -3.12 -14.53
C ASN A 122 10.38 -2.31 -13.32
N TRP A 123 11.72 -2.13 -13.22
CA TRP A 123 12.32 -1.31 -12.17
C TRP A 123 12.19 0.17 -12.53
N SER A 124 11.04 0.74 -12.21
CA SER A 124 10.68 2.13 -12.49
C SER A 124 9.78 2.68 -11.39
N GLY A 125 9.93 3.96 -11.07
CA GLY A 125 9.06 4.68 -10.15
C GLY A 125 7.89 5.39 -10.83
N GLU A 126 7.89 5.53 -12.16
CA GLU A 126 6.90 6.29 -12.92
C GLU A 126 5.47 5.79 -12.68
N TRP A 127 5.30 4.47 -12.71
CA TRP A 127 4.04 3.81 -12.39
C TRP A 127 4.22 2.87 -11.19
N PRO A 128 3.18 2.58 -10.42
CA PRO A 128 3.27 1.72 -9.23
C PRO A 128 3.37 0.21 -9.57
N GLY A 129 4.18 -0.16 -10.57
CA GLY A 129 4.36 -1.56 -10.97
C GLY A 129 5.07 -2.40 -9.93
N LEU A 130 6.14 -1.87 -9.30
CA LEU A 130 6.82 -2.55 -8.19
C LEU A 130 5.91 -2.69 -6.97
N VAL A 131 5.07 -1.68 -6.71
CA VAL A 131 4.07 -1.70 -5.64
C VAL A 131 3.02 -2.79 -5.91
N GLY A 132 2.54 -2.89 -7.16
CA GLY A 132 1.63 -3.96 -7.62
C GLY A 132 2.26 -5.35 -7.49
N LEU A 133 3.49 -5.52 -7.98
CA LEU A 133 4.25 -6.77 -7.83
C LEU A 133 4.33 -7.23 -6.37
N LEU A 134 4.70 -6.33 -5.45
CA LEU A 134 4.82 -6.63 -4.03
C LEU A 134 3.47 -6.96 -3.40
N ASN A 135 2.38 -6.29 -3.81
CA ASN A 135 1.02 -6.63 -3.40
C ASN A 135 0.66 -8.07 -3.81
N LEU A 136 0.87 -8.42 -5.10
CA LEU A 136 0.54 -9.75 -5.60
C LEU A 136 1.37 -10.84 -4.91
N ASN A 137 2.68 -10.63 -4.77
CA ASN A 137 3.60 -11.54 -4.09
C ASN A 137 3.16 -11.82 -2.64
N ALA A 138 2.83 -10.77 -1.91
CA ALA A 138 2.35 -10.89 -0.53
C ALA A 138 0.98 -11.58 -0.45
N SER A 139 0.09 -11.29 -1.41
CA SER A 139 -1.23 -11.93 -1.51
C SER A 139 -1.12 -13.42 -1.81
N MET A 140 -0.21 -13.83 -2.68
CA MET A 140 0.10 -15.24 -2.94
C MET A 140 0.75 -15.91 -1.72
N THR A 141 1.67 -15.23 -1.03
CA THR A 141 2.27 -15.73 0.22
C THR A 141 1.19 -16.00 1.27
N LYS A 142 0.29 -15.05 1.52
CA LYS A 142 -0.83 -15.24 2.44
C LYS A 142 -1.77 -16.37 2.02
N ALA A 143 -1.91 -16.58 0.72
CA ALA A 143 -2.75 -17.64 0.13
C ALA A 143 -2.07 -19.02 0.10
N ASP A 144 -0.86 -19.15 0.66
CA ASP A 144 -0.04 -20.37 0.67
C ASP A 144 0.24 -20.91 -0.74
N MET A 145 0.65 -20.01 -1.64
CA MET A 145 0.96 -20.32 -3.04
C MET A 145 2.47 -20.24 -3.29
N GLU A 146 3.01 -21.18 -4.07
CA GLU A 146 4.36 -21.09 -4.58
C GLU A 146 4.43 -20.19 -5.82
N TYR A 147 5.41 -19.31 -5.87
CA TYR A 147 5.69 -18.43 -7.00
C TYR A 147 7.18 -18.04 -7.03
N SER A 148 7.62 -17.54 -8.17
CA SER A 148 8.88 -16.83 -8.32
C SER A 148 8.62 -15.37 -8.67
N SER A 149 9.59 -14.50 -8.48
CA SER A 149 9.44 -13.07 -8.76
C SER A 149 10.70 -12.52 -9.42
N ILE A 150 10.54 -11.53 -10.31
CA ILE A 150 11.65 -10.87 -11.00
C ILE A 150 11.35 -9.39 -11.20
N TRP A 151 12.39 -8.56 -11.16
CA TRP A 151 12.33 -7.12 -11.41
C TRP A 151 13.58 -6.66 -12.16
N SER A 152 13.41 -5.83 -13.16
CA SER A 152 14.51 -5.29 -13.97
C SER A 152 14.04 -4.03 -14.69
N GLU A 153 14.95 -3.15 -15.08
CA GLU A 153 14.57 -1.97 -15.88
C GLU A 153 13.96 -2.37 -17.23
N ASP A 154 14.59 -3.34 -17.91
CA ASP A 154 14.17 -3.76 -19.25
C ASP A 154 14.38 -5.26 -19.53
N PHE A 155 14.78 -6.04 -18.52
CA PHE A 155 15.10 -7.47 -18.60
C PHE A 155 16.28 -7.82 -19.50
N SER A 156 17.14 -6.84 -19.84
CA SER A 156 18.34 -7.06 -20.66
C SER A 156 19.60 -7.28 -19.82
N ASP A 157 19.57 -6.98 -18.53
CA ASP A 157 20.69 -7.16 -17.63
C ASP A 157 20.97 -8.65 -17.34
N ASP A 158 22.23 -8.95 -16.97
CA ASP A 158 22.68 -10.33 -16.74
C ASP A 158 21.93 -11.03 -15.60
N TRP A 159 21.52 -10.28 -14.56
CA TRP A 159 20.78 -10.85 -13.44
C TRP A 159 19.39 -11.32 -13.90
N ALA A 160 18.63 -10.47 -14.60
CA ALA A 160 17.29 -10.79 -15.10
C ALA A 160 17.34 -11.95 -16.12
N ARG A 161 18.30 -11.92 -17.05
CA ARG A 161 18.50 -13.01 -18.03
C ARG A 161 18.80 -14.34 -17.36
N ASN A 162 19.71 -14.36 -16.39
CA ASN A 162 20.04 -15.58 -15.66
C ASN A 162 18.84 -16.10 -14.86
N ALA A 163 18.09 -15.21 -14.21
CA ALA A 163 16.89 -15.56 -13.45
C ALA A 163 15.79 -16.15 -14.37
N LEU A 164 15.53 -15.54 -15.53
CA LEU A 164 14.58 -16.08 -16.51
C LEU A 164 15.02 -17.44 -17.04
N LYS A 165 16.30 -17.58 -17.36
CA LYS A 165 16.88 -18.88 -17.81
C LYS A 165 16.75 -19.97 -16.75
N GLU A 166 16.95 -19.64 -15.49
CA GLU A 166 16.74 -20.56 -14.37
C GLU A 166 15.26 -20.94 -14.26
N TRP A 167 14.36 -19.95 -14.31
CA TRP A 167 12.91 -20.17 -14.20
C TRP A 167 12.37 -21.07 -15.31
N VAL A 168 12.71 -20.81 -16.58
CA VAL A 168 12.22 -21.65 -17.69
C VAL A 168 12.78 -23.08 -17.63
N LYS A 169 13.91 -23.29 -16.97
CA LYS A 169 14.53 -24.61 -16.79
C LYS A 169 14.01 -25.37 -15.58
N THR A 170 13.79 -24.70 -14.46
CA THR A 170 13.50 -25.32 -13.16
C THR A 170 12.10 -25.00 -12.63
N GLY A 171 11.44 -23.98 -13.15
CA GLY A 171 10.19 -23.44 -12.62
C GLY A 171 10.38 -22.55 -11.39
N LYS A 172 11.61 -22.28 -10.96
CA LYS A 172 11.92 -21.53 -9.73
C LYS A 172 13.05 -20.53 -9.95
N ILE A 173 13.00 -19.43 -9.19
CA ILE A 173 14.11 -18.50 -8.97
C ILE A 173 14.36 -18.49 -7.47
N GLU A 174 15.59 -18.72 -7.06
CA GLU A 174 15.99 -18.62 -5.67
C GLU A 174 16.66 -17.27 -5.41
N HIS A 175 16.18 -16.54 -4.42
CA HIS A 175 16.71 -15.25 -4.02
C HIS A 175 17.50 -15.37 -2.71
N ASP A 176 18.52 -14.53 -2.57
CA ASP A 176 19.27 -14.39 -1.33
C ASP A 176 18.42 -13.62 -0.29
N THR A 177 18.09 -14.30 0.81
CA THR A 177 17.43 -13.73 1.99
C THR A 177 18.27 -13.87 3.26
N SER A 178 19.57 -14.06 3.13
CA SER A 178 20.51 -14.31 4.23
C SER A 178 20.67 -13.13 5.20
N HIS A 179 20.22 -11.93 4.83
CA HIS A 179 20.14 -10.76 5.70
C HIS A 179 19.10 -10.91 6.82
N VAL A 180 18.10 -11.77 6.64
CA VAL A 180 17.04 -12.00 7.64
C VAL A 180 17.59 -12.86 8.78
N ARG A 181 17.31 -12.42 10.00
CA ARG A 181 17.69 -13.11 11.23
C ARG A 181 16.48 -13.24 12.13
N ASP A 182 16.28 -14.42 12.68
CA ASP A 182 15.28 -14.61 13.71
C ASP A 182 15.65 -13.79 14.97
N LEU A 183 14.65 -13.16 15.56
CA LEU A 183 14.83 -12.50 16.85
C LEU A 183 15.10 -13.55 17.93
N ASP A 184 16.24 -13.40 18.63
CA ASP A 184 16.48 -14.14 19.87
C ASP A 184 15.94 -13.35 21.07
N PRO A 185 14.81 -13.75 21.66
CA PRO A 185 14.25 -13.05 22.83
C PRO A 185 15.18 -13.02 24.03
N ALA A 186 16.13 -13.98 24.14
CA ALA A 186 17.10 -14.03 25.22
C ALA A 186 18.23 -13.01 25.07
N ALA A 187 18.47 -12.53 23.84
CA ALA A 187 19.47 -11.49 23.56
C ALA A 187 18.95 -10.07 23.79
N LEU A 188 17.66 -9.89 24.03
CA LEU A 188 17.07 -8.57 24.25
C LEU A 188 17.53 -7.98 25.58
N PRO A 189 17.81 -6.66 25.66
CA PRO A 189 18.07 -5.97 26.91
C PRO A 189 16.90 -6.16 27.88
N ALA A 190 17.21 -6.44 29.16
CA ALA A 190 16.19 -6.87 30.12
C ALA A 190 15.07 -5.85 30.33
N LYS A 191 15.40 -4.55 30.33
CA LYS A 191 14.43 -3.45 30.55
C LYS A 191 13.45 -3.34 29.38
N GLU A 192 13.95 -3.41 28.16
CA GLU A 192 13.14 -3.32 26.93
C GLU A 192 12.29 -4.58 26.76
N ALA A 193 12.84 -5.74 27.07
CA ALA A 193 12.09 -7.01 27.08
C ALA A 193 10.97 -7.01 28.14
N GLU A 194 11.21 -6.42 29.34
CA GLU A 194 10.18 -6.27 30.37
C GLU A 194 9.07 -5.30 29.93
N LEU A 195 9.44 -4.16 29.35
CA LEU A 195 8.48 -3.20 28.79
C LEU A 195 7.60 -3.86 27.71
N GLY A 196 8.20 -4.56 26.75
CA GLY A 196 7.45 -5.25 25.69
C GLY A 196 6.46 -6.28 26.25
N ARG A 197 6.88 -7.09 27.23
CA ARG A 197 5.98 -8.05 27.90
C ARG A 197 4.84 -7.36 28.67
N ALA A 198 5.14 -6.25 29.34
CA ALA A 198 4.13 -5.50 30.09
C ALA A 198 3.07 -4.89 29.15
N LEU A 199 3.49 -4.28 28.04
CA LEU A 199 2.58 -3.72 27.03
C LEU A 199 1.75 -4.81 26.32
N ALA A 200 2.34 -5.96 26.01
CA ALA A 200 1.61 -7.09 25.46
C ALA A 200 0.55 -7.63 26.44
N ALA A 201 0.91 -7.78 27.72
CA ALA A 201 -0.02 -8.20 28.77
C ALA A 201 -1.16 -7.17 28.98
N GLU A 202 -0.83 -5.87 28.93
CA GLU A 202 -1.84 -4.81 29.00
C GLU A 202 -2.80 -4.89 27.83
N LEU A 203 -2.28 -5.02 26.58
CA LEU A 203 -3.11 -5.15 25.38
C LEU A 203 -4.04 -6.36 25.46
N GLN A 204 -3.54 -7.50 25.93
CA GLN A 204 -4.37 -8.69 26.12
C GLN A 204 -5.41 -8.54 27.22
N GLN A 205 -5.12 -7.76 28.27
CA GLN A 205 -6.04 -7.55 29.39
C GLN A 205 -7.09 -6.49 29.08
N LYS A 206 -6.68 -5.30 28.62
CA LYS A 206 -7.56 -4.15 28.41
C LYS A 206 -8.25 -4.17 27.04
N LYS A 207 -7.66 -4.88 26.08
CA LYS A 207 -8.09 -4.91 24.68
C LYS A 207 -7.88 -3.56 23.97
N ALA A 208 -7.92 -3.61 22.64
CA ALA A 208 -7.97 -2.43 21.79
C ALA A 208 -9.04 -2.63 20.71
N ILE A 209 -9.77 -1.58 20.41
CA ILE A 209 -10.73 -1.54 19.31
C ILE A 209 -10.09 -0.77 18.16
N MET A 210 -10.07 -1.37 16.99
CA MET A 210 -9.64 -0.74 15.75
C MET A 210 -10.86 -0.54 14.86
N GLY A 211 -11.26 0.72 14.67
CA GLY A 211 -12.40 1.06 13.81
C GLY A 211 -12.01 0.99 12.34
N ILE A 212 -12.83 0.34 11.52
CA ILE A 212 -12.59 0.26 10.07
C ILE A 212 -13.80 0.78 9.30
N PHE A 213 -13.57 1.77 8.43
CA PHE A 213 -14.58 2.29 7.52
C PHE A 213 -14.53 1.51 6.21
N ASP A 214 -15.22 0.39 6.21
CA ASP A 214 -15.22 -0.72 5.27
C ASP A 214 -13.85 -1.45 5.20
N GLU A 215 -13.87 -2.69 4.74
CA GLU A 215 -12.71 -3.54 4.53
C GLU A 215 -12.62 -3.90 3.05
N GLY A 216 -11.44 -3.99 2.49
CA GLY A 216 -11.24 -4.28 1.06
C GLY A 216 -9.86 -3.88 0.56
N CYS A 217 -9.20 -3.01 1.31
CA CYS A 217 -7.77 -2.72 1.21
C CYS A 217 -7.28 -2.52 -0.23
N MET A 218 -8.05 -1.82 -1.07
CA MET A 218 -7.71 -1.59 -2.49
C MET A 218 -7.28 -2.85 -3.27
N GLY A 219 -7.90 -3.99 -2.98
CA GLY A 219 -7.58 -5.25 -3.65
C GLY A 219 -6.33 -5.96 -3.09
N MET A 220 -5.76 -5.47 -2.01
CA MET A 220 -4.63 -6.10 -1.31
C MET A 220 -5.12 -7.25 -0.42
N TYR A 221 -5.19 -8.46 -0.95
CA TYR A 221 -5.56 -9.63 -0.14
C TYR A 221 -4.60 -9.84 1.04
N ASN A 222 -3.33 -9.50 0.87
CA ASN A 222 -2.32 -9.57 1.93
C ASN A 222 -2.64 -8.67 3.14
N ALA A 223 -3.32 -7.57 2.92
CA ALA A 223 -3.61 -6.55 3.92
C ALA A 223 -4.89 -6.82 4.75
N ILE A 224 -5.67 -7.84 4.40
CA ILE A 224 -6.86 -8.25 5.13
C ILE A 224 -6.46 -9.31 6.15
N PHE A 225 -6.66 -9.06 7.46
CA PHE A 225 -6.44 -10.05 8.51
C PHE A 225 -7.78 -10.47 9.10
N ASP A 226 -8.03 -11.77 9.19
CA ASP A 226 -9.20 -12.30 9.84
C ASP A 226 -9.09 -12.16 11.37
N ASP A 227 -10.24 -12.10 12.04
CA ASP A 227 -10.34 -11.89 13.50
C ASP A 227 -9.55 -12.95 14.28
N GLU A 228 -9.46 -14.17 13.77
CA GLU A 228 -8.72 -15.27 14.41
C GLU A 228 -7.24 -14.99 14.61
N TYR A 229 -6.63 -14.11 13.78
CA TYR A 229 -5.22 -13.75 13.90
C TYR A 229 -4.98 -12.58 14.88
N ILE A 230 -5.90 -11.63 14.98
CA ILE A 230 -5.70 -10.41 15.76
C ILE A 230 -6.35 -10.46 17.14
N ASN A 231 -7.47 -11.19 17.31
CA ASN A 231 -8.14 -11.30 18.62
C ASN A 231 -7.24 -11.93 19.70
N PRO A 232 -6.38 -12.93 19.40
CA PRO A 232 -5.43 -13.43 20.40
C PRO A 232 -4.41 -12.39 20.90
N LEU A 233 -4.14 -11.36 20.09
CA LEU A 233 -3.28 -10.23 20.50
C LEU A 233 -4.01 -9.25 21.44
N GLY A 234 -5.33 -9.35 21.53
CA GLY A 234 -6.19 -8.40 22.25
C GLY A 234 -6.72 -7.26 21.39
N ILE A 235 -6.67 -7.41 20.06
CA ILE A 235 -7.15 -6.42 19.09
C ILE A 235 -8.48 -6.89 18.51
N TYR A 236 -9.46 -6.00 18.48
CA TYR A 236 -10.81 -6.27 17.98
C TYR A 236 -11.23 -5.23 16.95
N LYS A 237 -11.97 -5.67 15.93
CA LYS A 237 -12.48 -4.79 14.88
C LYS A 237 -13.83 -4.19 15.30
N GLU A 238 -13.96 -2.87 15.20
CA GLU A 238 -15.25 -2.22 15.05
C GLU A 238 -15.53 -1.97 13.58
N ARG A 239 -16.51 -2.68 13.03
CA ARG A 239 -16.85 -2.62 11.61
C ARG A 239 -17.83 -1.48 11.34
N LEU A 240 -17.30 -0.37 10.90
CA LEU A 240 -18.00 0.84 10.53
C LEU A 240 -18.17 0.89 9.00
N SER A 241 -19.02 1.77 8.50
CA SER A 241 -19.17 1.97 7.07
C SER A 241 -18.72 3.36 6.63
N GLN A 242 -18.25 3.47 5.40
CA GLN A 242 -17.96 4.76 4.77
C GLN A 242 -19.20 5.68 4.74
N SER A 243 -20.40 5.11 4.63
CA SER A 243 -21.64 5.88 4.71
C SER A 243 -21.88 6.51 6.09
N ALA A 244 -21.44 5.85 7.17
CA ALA A 244 -21.49 6.45 8.51
C ALA A 244 -20.52 7.62 8.64
N LEU A 245 -19.31 7.49 8.10
CA LEU A 245 -18.34 8.58 8.06
C LEU A 245 -18.88 9.75 7.23
N TYR A 246 -19.38 9.49 6.03
CA TYR A 246 -19.99 10.50 5.16
C TYR A 246 -21.15 11.24 5.86
N TYR A 247 -22.07 10.49 6.50
CA TYR A 247 -23.15 11.10 7.25
C TYR A 247 -22.63 11.99 8.40
N ARG A 248 -21.65 11.51 9.16
CA ARG A 248 -21.06 12.27 10.27
C ARG A 248 -20.39 13.56 9.77
N MET A 249 -19.74 13.53 8.60
CA MET A 249 -19.20 14.74 7.98
C MET A 249 -20.28 15.81 7.72
N THR A 250 -21.50 15.41 7.35
CA THR A 250 -22.62 16.36 7.14
C THR A 250 -23.12 17.03 8.41
N THR A 251 -22.75 16.51 9.58
CA THR A 251 -23.10 17.10 10.88
C THR A 251 -22.02 18.05 11.43
N VAL A 252 -20.83 18.06 10.83
CA VAL A 252 -19.76 19.00 11.17
C VAL A 252 -20.03 20.34 10.52
N THR A 253 -20.01 21.40 11.33
CA THR A 253 -20.28 22.76 10.82
C THR A 253 -19.11 23.32 10.01
N ASP A 254 -19.38 24.34 9.20
CA ASP A 254 -18.31 25.03 8.46
C ASP A 254 -17.35 25.73 9.41
N GLU A 255 -17.85 26.31 10.51
CA GLU A 255 -17.04 26.98 11.52
C GLU A 255 -16.03 26.03 12.19
N GLU A 256 -16.43 24.80 12.48
CA GLU A 256 -15.53 23.78 13.03
C GLU A 256 -14.44 23.40 12.02
N ALA A 257 -14.80 23.19 10.76
CA ALA A 257 -13.85 22.86 9.69
C ALA A 257 -12.89 24.02 9.39
N GLU A 258 -13.40 25.26 9.40
CA GLU A 258 -12.60 26.49 9.24
C GLU A 258 -11.59 26.67 10.37
N ALA A 259 -11.92 26.28 11.60
CA ALA A 259 -10.98 26.32 12.71
C ALA A 259 -9.80 25.36 12.49
N ILE A 260 -10.04 24.16 11.95
CA ILE A 260 -8.98 23.20 11.57
C ILE A 260 -8.12 23.79 10.45
N PHE A 261 -8.75 24.30 9.39
CA PHE A 261 -8.05 24.91 8.27
C PHE A 261 -7.18 26.10 8.72
N GLY A 262 -7.75 27.02 9.53
CA GLY A 262 -7.03 28.16 10.09
C GLY A 262 -5.82 27.75 10.94
N TRP A 263 -5.98 26.69 11.76
CA TRP A 263 -4.89 26.15 12.54
C TRP A 263 -3.73 25.62 11.67
N LEU A 264 -4.03 24.96 10.54
CA LEU A 264 -3.03 24.49 9.59
C LEU A 264 -2.28 25.65 8.93
N VAL A 265 -3.01 26.70 8.51
CA VAL A 265 -2.40 27.91 7.94
C VAL A 265 -1.51 28.61 8.95
N ASP A 266 -1.96 28.75 10.21
CA ASP A 266 -1.20 29.37 11.29
C ASP A 266 0.08 28.59 11.63
N ARG A 267 0.12 27.27 11.34
CA ARG A 267 1.30 26.40 11.48
C ARG A 267 2.23 26.39 10.26
N GLY A 268 1.89 27.16 9.22
CA GLY A 268 2.73 27.36 8.04
C GLY A 268 2.45 26.43 6.87
N VAL A 269 1.38 25.61 6.92
CA VAL A 269 0.98 24.78 5.77
C VAL A 269 0.62 25.68 4.59
N THR A 270 1.23 25.42 3.45
CA THR A 270 0.94 26.10 2.18
C THR A 270 -0.07 25.29 1.37
N PHE A 271 -1.08 25.94 0.81
CA PHE A 271 -2.07 25.31 -0.07
C PHE A 271 -1.95 25.90 -1.47
N ASP A 272 -1.73 25.03 -2.46
CA ASP A 272 -1.68 25.44 -3.88
C ASP A 272 -3.08 25.48 -4.48
N PHE A 273 -3.81 26.54 -4.16
CA PHE A 273 -5.20 26.71 -4.58
C PHE A 273 -5.34 27.24 -6.00
N GLY A 274 -6.24 26.61 -6.74
CA GLY A 274 -6.76 27.08 -8.01
C GLY A 274 -8.28 27.23 -8.02
N SER A 275 -8.86 27.33 -9.18
CA SER A 275 -10.31 27.56 -9.38
C SER A 275 -11.03 26.42 -10.09
N ASP A 276 -10.30 25.53 -10.76
CA ASP A 276 -10.86 24.38 -11.45
C ASP A 276 -10.78 23.14 -10.55
N TRP A 277 -11.88 22.79 -9.93
CA TRP A 277 -11.96 21.65 -9.01
C TRP A 277 -11.60 20.30 -9.64
N GLU A 278 -11.67 20.17 -10.97
CA GLU A 278 -11.34 18.93 -11.67
C GLU A 278 -9.82 18.71 -11.78
N THR A 279 -9.05 19.78 -11.83
CA THR A 279 -7.59 19.72 -12.07
C THR A 279 -6.75 20.44 -11.01
N GLU A 280 -7.35 21.33 -10.21
CA GLU A 280 -6.67 22.14 -9.21
C GLU A 280 -7.25 21.85 -7.80
N LEU A 281 -6.46 22.11 -6.75
CA LEU A 281 -6.94 22.06 -5.38
C LEU A 281 -7.85 23.27 -5.13
N THR A 282 -9.02 23.01 -4.56
CA THR A 282 -9.90 24.10 -4.13
C THR A 282 -10.04 24.15 -2.62
N ARG A 283 -10.38 25.33 -2.10
CA ARG A 283 -10.61 25.51 -0.66
C ARG A 283 -11.75 24.62 -0.15
N ASP A 284 -12.81 24.46 -0.93
CA ASP A 284 -13.96 23.63 -0.55
C ASP A 284 -13.57 22.15 -0.39
N GLN A 285 -12.64 21.65 -1.21
CA GLN A 285 -12.09 20.31 -1.06
C GLN A 285 -11.37 20.16 0.27
N VAL A 286 -10.52 21.12 0.64
CA VAL A 286 -9.79 21.10 1.92
C VAL A 286 -10.72 21.23 3.12
N ILE A 287 -11.73 22.12 3.07
CA ILE A 287 -12.76 22.22 4.13
C ILE A 287 -13.52 20.90 4.29
N SER A 288 -13.85 20.21 3.20
CA SER A 288 -14.45 18.88 3.27
C SER A 288 -13.55 17.86 3.95
N GLN A 289 -12.23 17.89 3.70
CA GLN A 289 -11.25 17.04 4.38
C GLN A 289 -11.13 17.39 5.88
N CYS A 290 -11.20 18.67 6.25
CA CYS A 290 -11.27 19.09 7.66
C CYS A 290 -12.54 18.55 8.35
N LYS A 291 -13.67 18.52 7.67
CA LYS A 291 -14.90 17.87 8.17
C LYS A 291 -14.70 16.37 8.35
N MET A 292 -14.03 15.69 7.43
CA MET A 292 -13.71 14.27 7.53
C MET A 292 -12.83 13.97 8.74
N TYR A 293 -11.79 14.77 8.99
CA TYR A 293 -10.92 14.68 10.15
C TYR A 293 -11.71 14.74 11.47
N ILE A 294 -12.59 15.73 11.63
CA ILE A 294 -13.42 15.88 12.84
C ILE A 294 -14.41 14.72 12.97
N ALA A 295 -15.06 14.33 11.87
CA ALA A 295 -16.03 13.24 11.84
C ALA A 295 -15.39 11.90 12.24
N ALA A 296 -14.19 11.61 11.71
CA ALA A 296 -13.44 10.41 12.02
C ALA A 296 -13.08 10.32 13.51
N LEU A 297 -12.61 11.43 14.10
CA LEU A 297 -12.30 11.51 15.54
C LEU A 297 -13.53 11.32 16.41
N ARG A 298 -14.67 11.94 16.06
CA ARG A 298 -15.94 11.77 16.79
C ARG A 298 -16.44 10.34 16.77
N ILE A 299 -16.40 9.69 15.60
CA ILE A 299 -16.80 8.28 15.49
C ILE A 299 -15.83 7.39 16.29
N ALA A 300 -14.52 7.64 16.17
CA ALA A 300 -13.53 6.88 16.93
C ALA A 300 -13.76 6.98 18.45
N ASP A 301 -14.10 8.15 18.96
CA ASP A 301 -14.44 8.38 20.37
C ASP A 301 -15.74 7.69 20.77
N ASP A 302 -16.80 7.82 19.96
CA ASP A 302 -18.10 7.18 20.22
C ASP A 302 -17.98 5.66 20.40
N PHE A 303 -17.05 5.01 19.70
CA PHE A 303 -16.78 3.57 19.76
C PHE A 303 -15.57 3.19 20.61
N GLY A 304 -14.87 4.16 21.22
CA GLY A 304 -13.68 3.91 22.05
C GLY A 304 -12.51 3.30 21.26
N CYS A 305 -12.31 3.72 20.02
CA CYS A 305 -11.27 3.20 19.15
C CYS A 305 -9.88 3.62 19.60
N SER A 306 -8.93 2.70 19.52
CA SER A 306 -7.48 2.92 19.75
C SER A 306 -6.74 3.22 18.45
N GLY A 307 -7.39 3.10 17.31
CA GLY A 307 -6.93 3.40 15.97
C GLY A 307 -8.06 3.22 14.98
N ILE A 308 -7.92 3.78 13.78
CA ILE A 308 -8.91 3.68 12.70
C ILE A 308 -8.25 3.49 11.34
N GLY A 309 -8.99 2.89 10.41
CA GLY A 309 -8.61 2.82 9.00
C GLY A 309 -9.76 3.27 8.10
N ILE A 310 -9.47 4.05 7.08
CA ILE A 310 -10.43 4.54 6.09
C ILE A 310 -10.13 3.88 4.75
N GLN A 311 -11.12 3.14 4.21
CA GLN A 311 -11.03 2.59 2.86
C GLN A 311 -11.68 3.56 1.87
N TYR A 312 -10.98 4.65 1.56
CA TYR A 312 -11.52 5.72 0.74
C TYR A 312 -11.92 5.28 -0.68
N GLN A 313 -11.09 4.44 -1.31
CA GLN A 313 -11.18 4.14 -2.75
C GLN A 313 -12.37 3.27 -3.17
N GLN A 314 -13.16 2.74 -2.25
CA GLN A 314 -14.33 1.92 -2.60
C GLN A 314 -15.60 2.75 -2.80
N GLY A 315 -15.94 3.63 -1.87
CA GLY A 315 -17.20 4.38 -1.91
C GLY A 315 -17.04 5.89 -1.75
N LEU A 316 -16.21 6.32 -0.81
CA LEU A 316 -16.01 7.75 -0.53
C LEU A 316 -15.44 8.52 -1.71
N LYS A 317 -14.62 7.89 -2.57
CA LYS A 317 -14.04 8.51 -3.77
C LYS A 317 -15.06 9.14 -4.73
N ASP A 318 -16.31 8.70 -4.66
CA ASP A 318 -17.41 9.19 -5.51
C ASP A 318 -18.31 10.19 -4.77
N LEU A 319 -18.07 10.45 -3.48
CA LEU A 319 -18.90 11.25 -2.61
C LEU A 319 -18.19 12.50 -2.07
N VAL A 320 -16.89 12.39 -1.75
CA VAL A 320 -16.09 13.42 -1.09
C VAL A 320 -14.65 13.45 -1.61
N PRO A 321 -13.89 14.55 -1.40
CA PRO A 321 -12.45 14.61 -1.65
C PRO A 321 -11.67 13.56 -0.87
N ALA A 322 -10.43 13.32 -1.28
CA ALA A 322 -9.50 12.35 -0.71
C ALA A 322 -9.39 12.44 0.82
N SER A 323 -9.17 11.30 1.48
CA SER A 323 -8.99 11.24 2.94
C SER A 323 -7.58 11.63 3.41
N ASP A 324 -6.61 11.69 2.53
CA ASP A 324 -5.17 11.73 2.83
C ASP A 324 -4.74 12.85 3.79
N LEU A 325 -5.23 14.08 3.60
CA LEU A 325 -4.95 15.17 4.53
C LEU A 325 -5.46 14.84 5.96
N ALA A 326 -6.66 14.30 6.07
CA ALA A 326 -7.23 13.91 7.37
C ALA A 326 -6.43 12.76 8.00
N GLU A 327 -6.03 11.78 7.22
CA GLU A 327 -5.29 10.59 7.64
C GLU A 327 -3.91 10.93 8.21
N GLY A 328 -3.16 11.82 7.54
CA GLY A 328 -1.87 12.27 8.04
C GLY A 328 -1.98 13.06 9.36
N LEU A 329 -3.03 13.88 9.50
CA LEU A 329 -3.31 14.60 10.75
C LEU A 329 -3.72 13.65 11.88
N LEU A 330 -4.42 12.57 11.61
CA LEU A 330 -4.79 11.57 12.63
C LEU A 330 -3.55 10.88 13.21
N ASN A 331 -2.53 10.61 12.39
CA ASN A 331 -1.27 10.00 12.81
C ASN A 331 -0.32 10.98 13.51
N GLU A 332 -0.60 12.29 13.50
CA GLU A 332 0.27 13.31 14.08
C GLU A 332 0.00 13.50 15.58
N LEU A 333 1.08 13.63 16.36
CA LEU A 333 0.99 13.92 17.80
C LEU A 333 0.53 15.37 18.06
N ASP A 334 1.14 16.35 17.37
CA ASP A 334 0.80 17.77 17.45
C ASP A 334 -0.14 18.14 16.28
N ARG A 335 -1.43 17.90 16.46
CA ARG A 335 -2.47 18.03 15.45
C ARG A 335 -3.54 19.04 15.83
N PRO A 336 -4.36 19.55 14.88
CA PRO A 336 -5.44 20.47 15.18
C PRO A 336 -6.37 19.90 16.25
N PRO A 337 -6.72 20.66 17.31
CA PRO A 337 -7.66 20.20 18.31
C PRO A 337 -9.07 20.04 17.72
N ALA A 338 -9.71 18.91 18.02
CA ALA A 338 -11.10 18.65 17.64
C ALA A 338 -11.90 18.29 18.88
N TYR A 339 -13.19 18.58 18.85
CA TYR A 339 -14.05 18.50 20.03
C TYR A 339 -15.28 17.60 19.78
N ALA A 340 -15.66 16.88 20.83
CA ALA A 340 -16.95 16.22 20.90
C ALA A 340 -18.10 17.25 20.99
N GLU A 341 -19.34 16.81 20.83
CA GLU A 341 -20.51 17.70 20.88
C GLU A 341 -20.73 18.36 22.28
N ASP A 342 -20.16 17.75 23.33
CA ASP A 342 -20.19 18.28 24.71
C ASP A 342 -19.05 19.29 24.99
N GLY A 343 -18.18 19.57 24.01
CA GLY A 343 -17.06 20.50 24.12
C GLY A 343 -15.78 19.88 24.70
N ARG A 344 -15.74 18.59 24.94
CA ARG A 344 -14.53 17.86 25.37
C ARG A 344 -13.59 17.69 24.18
N GLU A 345 -12.30 17.98 24.37
CA GLU A 345 -11.27 17.73 23.37
C GLU A 345 -11.07 16.22 23.15
N LEU A 346 -10.95 15.83 21.88
CA LEU A 346 -10.80 14.44 21.45
C LEU A 346 -9.33 14.06 21.34
N TYR A 347 -8.92 13.00 22.00
CA TYR A 347 -7.54 12.45 21.99
C TYR A 347 -6.47 13.54 22.20
N PRO A 348 -6.55 14.35 23.28
CA PRO A 348 -5.62 15.45 23.50
C PRO A 348 -4.18 14.95 23.70
N GLY A 349 -3.23 15.52 22.95
CA GLY A 349 -1.80 15.20 23.08
C GLY A 349 -1.44 13.75 22.71
N ALA A 350 -2.26 13.10 21.88
CA ALA A 350 -2.01 11.76 21.39
C ALA A 350 -2.43 11.63 19.91
N PRO A 351 -1.66 10.94 19.05
CA PRO A 351 -2.16 10.54 17.74
C PRO A 351 -3.28 9.50 17.92
N LEU A 352 -4.17 9.44 16.93
CA LEU A 352 -5.06 8.31 16.74
C LEU A 352 -4.47 7.49 15.59
N PRO A 353 -3.76 6.37 15.86
CA PRO A 353 -3.16 5.57 14.79
C PRO A 353 -4.11 5.33 13.65
N HIS A 354 -3.73 5.79 12.46
CA HIS A 354 -4.49 5.61 11.24
C HIS A 354 -3.72 4.70 10.29
N PHE A 355 -4.40 3.72 9.71
CA PHE A 355 -3.83 2.83 8.72
C PHE A 355 -4.57 2.99 7.39
N ASN A 356 -3.84 3.57 6.44
CA ASN A 356 -4.34 3.86 5.12
C ASN A 356 -4.92 2.60 4.47
N GLU A 357 -6.00 2.80 3.68
CA GLU A 357 -6.60 1.74 2.89
C GLU A 357 -7.05 0.52 3.69
N VAL A 358 -7.12 0.67 5.03
CA VAL A 358 -7.42 -0.40 5.99
C VAL A 358 -6.42 -1.56 5.89
N ASP A 359 -5.13 -1.24 5.67
CA ASP A 359 -4.07 -2.26 5.71
C ASP A 359 -3.84 -2.74 7.15
N TRP A 360 -4.34 -3.93 7.45
CA TRP A 360 -4.25 -4.52 8.79
C TRP A 360 -2.83 -4.82 9.25
N GLY A 361 -1.91 -5.12 8.33
CA GLY A 361 -0.51 -5.31 8.67
C GLY A 361 0.10 -4.03 9.25
N CYS A 362 -0.13 -2.91 8.61
CA CYS A 362 0.29 -1.61 9.11
C CYS A 362 -0.56 -1.13 10.29
N GLY A 363 -1.85 -1.46 10.36
CA GLY A 363 -2.71 -1.09 11.48
C GLY A 363 -2.30 -1.72 12.79
N VAL A 364 -2.01 -3.01 12.81
CA VAL A 364 -1.47 -3.71 14.00
C VAL A 364 -0.10 -3.14 14.37
N ASP A 365 0.75 -2.92 13.38
CA ASP A 365 2.08 -2.34 13.58
C ASP A 365 2.01 -0.93 14.18
N ALA A 366 1.22 -0.04 13.59
CA ALA A 366 1.03 1.33 14.07
C ALA A 366 0.50 1.38 15.51
N LEU A 367 -0.47 0.53 15.86
CA LEU A 367 -1.00 0.45 17.23
C LEU A 367 0.09 0.05 18.24
N ILE A 368 0.87 -0.99 17.92
CA ILE A 368 1.92 -1.50 18.82
C ILE A 368 3.05 -0.49 18.92
N THR A 369 3.53 0.04 17.81
CA THR A 369 4.58 1.05 17.74
C THR A 369 4.19 2.31 18.53
N ASN A 370 2.97 2.81 18.32
CA ASN A 370 2.45 3.95 19.08
C ASN A 370 2.54 3.74 20.59
N ARG A 371 2.15 2.57 21.11
CA ARG A 371 2.21 2.25 22.53
C ARG A 371 3.65 2.14 23.05
N VAL A 372 4.54 1.51 22.27
CA VAL A 372 5.95 1.36 22.63
C VAL A 372 6.63 2.73 22.69
N TRP A 373 6.50 3.56 21.64
CA TRP A 373 7.09 4.90 21.58
C TRP A 373 6.55 5.82 22.67
N THR A 374 5.24 5.80 22.91
CA THR A 374 4.62 6.54 24.03
C THR A 374 5.21 6.12 25.38
N ALA A 375 5.34 4.82 25.63
CA ALA A 375 5.90 4.30 26.89
C ALA A 375 7.40 4.63 27.07
N MET A 376 8.12 4.80 25.96
CA MET A 376 9.52 5.23 25.94
C MET A 376 9.69 6.74 26.04
N GLY A 377 8.61 7.52 25.94
CA GLY A 377 8.65 9.00 25.91
C GLY A 377 9.16 9.56 24.59
N LEU A 378 9.03 8.80 23.49
CA LEU A 378 9.38 9.20 22.12
C LEU A 378 8.13 9.69 21.39
N ASN A 379 8.31 10.34 20.22
CA ASN A 379 7.18 10.73 19.38
C ASN A 379 6.53 9.48 18.77
N PRO A 380 5.26 9.18 19.10
CA PRO A 380 4.57 7.97 18.65
C PRO A 380 3.91 8.10 17.27
N SER A 381 4.11 9.21 16.55
CA SER A 381 3.59 9.40 15.20
C SER A 381 4.21 8.36 14.26
N THR A 382 3.38 7.65 13.52
CA THR A 382 3.81 6.62 12.56
C THR A 382 3.33 6.95 11.17
N SER A 383 3.99 6.43 10.15
CA SER A 383 3.53 6.53 8.76
C SER A 383 3.65 5.21 8.03
N LEU A 384 2.63 4.93 7.22
CA LEU A 384 2.66 3.88 6.22
C LEU A 384 3.23 4.45 4.93
N HIS A 385 4.08 3.71 4.25
CA HIS A 385 4.63 4.07 2.94
C HIS A 385 4.52 2.92 1.96
N ASP A 386 4.33 3.23 0.68
CA ASP A 386 4.62 2.31 -0.42
C ASP A 386 6.14 2.15 -0.58
N VAL A 387 6.58 0.94 -0.84
CA VAL A 387 7.91 0.65 -1.36
C VAL A 387 7.90 0.98 -2.86
N ARG A 388 8.13 2.26 -3.17
CA ARG A 388 7.83 2.79 -4.50
C ARG A 388 8.88 2.44 -5.54
N TRP A 389 10.13 2.70 -5.22
CA TRP A 389 11.27 2.58 -6.14
C TRP A 389 12.57 2.85 -5.40
N GLY A 390 13.71 2.78 -6.06
CA GLY A 390 15.00 3.17 -5.52
C GLY A 390 16.06 3.24 -6.60
N ASP A 391 17.09 4.05 -6.30
CA ASP A 391 18.19 4.31 -7.22
C ASP A 391 19.48 4.52 -6.42
N PRO A 392 20.67 4.11 -6.90
CA PRO A 392 21.93 4.38 -6.24
C PRO A 392 22.19 5.88 -6.05
N TRP A 393 22.84 6.22 -4.94
CA TRP A 393 23.39 7.54 -4.66
C TRP A 393 24.69 7.40 -3.86
N GLY A 394 25.82 7.74 -4.49
CA GLY A 394 27.13 7.45 -3.93
C GLY A 394 27.36 5.96 -3.79
N ASP A 395 27.71 5.53 -2.58
CA ASP A 395 27.93 4.11 -2.26
C ASP A 395 26.67 3.41 -1.74
N ASP A 396 25.57 4.15 -1.56
CA ASP A 396 24.32 3.64 -0.99
C ASP A 396 23.27 3.36 -2.06
N PHE A 397 22.39 2.38 -1.80
CA PHE A 397 21.13 2.23 -2.49
C PHE A 397 20.04 2.97 -1.71
N VAL A 398 19.45 3.99 -2.33
CA VAL A 398 18.45 4.86 -1.69
C VAL A 398 17.07 4.54 -2.18
N TRP A 399 16.26 4.01 -1.29
CA TRP A 399 14.85 3.74 -1.53
C TRP A 399 14.02 5.02 -1.54
N ILE A 400 13.02 5.03 -2.39
CA ILE A 400 11.93 5.99 -2.35
C ILE A 400 10.75 5.32 -1.67
N MET A 401 10.47 5.77 -0.45
CA MET A 401 9.26 5.44 0.28
C MET A 401 8.26 6.56 0.07
N GLU A 402 7.09 6.23 -0.43
CA GLU A 402 6.09 7.20 -0.86
C GLU A 402 4.71 6.75 -0.40
N ILE A 403 3.81 7.69 -0.18
CA ILE A 403 2.41 7.42 0.17
C ILE A 403 1.51 8.49 -0.44
N SER A 404 0.25 8.21 -0.61
CA SER A 404 -0.73 9.09 -1.26
C SER A 404 -1.10 10.38 -0.51
N GLY A 405 -0.18 10.97 0.26
CA GLY A 405 -0.32 12.28 0.87
C GLY A 405 -0.80 12.30 2.31
N SER A 406 -0.54 11.22 3.07
CA SER A 406 -1.03 11.04 4.45
C SER A 406 0.09 10.86 5.50
N VAL A 407 1.24 11.46 5.30
CA VAL A 407 2.36 11.45 6.26
C VAL A 407 2.09 12.44 7.40
N PRO A 408 2.39 12.09 8.68
CA PRO A 408 2.33 13.06 9.77
C PRO A 408 3.38 14.15 9.55
N PRO A 409 3.02 15.44 9.67
CA PRO A 409 3.95 16.56 9.46
C PRO A 409 5.24 16.49 10.28
N SER A 410 5.22 15.92 11.48
CA SER A 410 6.43 15.72 12.31
C SER A 410 7.48 14.79 11.67
N HIS A 411 7.12 14.02 10.66
CA HIS A 411 8.05 13.22 9.86
C HIS A 411 8.74 14.02 8.74
N LEU A 412 8.23 15.19 8.41
CA LEU A 412 8.76 16.03 7.33
C LEU A 412 9.84 17.00 7.81
N ARG A 413 10.73 17.39 6.92
CA ARG A 413 11.71 18.46 7.10
C ARG A 413 10.97 19.79 7.26
N GLY A 414 11.12 20.44 8.40
CA GLY A 414 10.38 21.67 8.74
C GLY A 414 9.02 21.46 9.38
N GLY A 415 8.58 20.21 9.59
CA GLY A 415 7.26 19.94 10.17
C GLY A 415 6.14 20.53 9.32
N TYR A 416 5.19 21.22 9.93
CA TYR A 416 4.08 21.87 9.22
C TYR A 416 4.52 22.94 8.22
N GLU A 417 5.59 23.70 8.51
CA GLU A 417 6.16 24.70 7.59
C GLU A 417 6.74 24.05 6.32
N GLY A 418 7.11 22.78 6.37
CA GLY A 418 7.60 22.00 5.24
C GLY A 418 6.51 21.37 4.39
N VAL A 419 5.23 21.60 4.71
CA VAL A 419 4.09 21.02 4.00
C VAL A 419 3.56 21.94 2.92
N THR A 420 3.49 21.44 1.69
CA THR A 420 2.66 22.00 0.62
C THR A 420 1.50 21.05 0.33
N SER A 421 0.28 21.56 0.40
CA SER A 421 -0.91 20.78 0.04
C SER A 421 -1.26 21.05 -1.41
N GLU A 422 -1.18 20.00 -2.23
CA GLU A 422 -1.50 20.02 -3.64
C GLU A 422 -2.69 19.09 -3.92
N ARG A 423 -3.33 19.25 -5.07
CA ARG A 423 -4.46 18.38 -5.46
C ARG A 423 -3.99 16.96 -5.70
N GLN A 424 -4.72 16.01 -5.19
CA GLN A 424 -4.57 14.60 -5.55
C GLN A 424 -4.84 14.36 -7.04
N SER A 425 -4.10 13.42 -7.63
CA SER A 425 -4.20 13.08 -9.05
C SER A 425 -5.64 12.72 -9.47
N PRO A 426 -6.20 13.36 -10.52
CA PRO A 426 -7.57 13.09 -10.97
C PRO A 426 -7.85 11.64 -11.38
N MET A 427 -6.85 10.93 -11.88
CA MET A 427 -7.03 9.53 -12.30
C MET A 427 -7.26 8.59 -11.11
N TYR A 428 -6.76 8.93 -9.94
CA TYR A 428 -6.95 8.16 -8.71
C TYR A 428 -8.01 8.76 -7.79
N PHE A 429 -8.13 10.09 -7.76
CA PHE A 429 -8.99 10.85 -6.85
C PHE A 429 -9.86 11.83 -7.64
N ARG A 430 -10.97 11.32 -8.16
CA ARG A 430 -11.87 12.10 -9.04
C ARG A 430 -12.33 13.43 -8.43
N LEU A 431 -12.64 13.44 -7.14
CA LEU A 431 -13.12 14.63 -6.43
C LEU A 431 -11.99 15.47 -5.79
N GLY A 432 -10.73 15.16 -6.11
CA GLY A 432 -9.58 15.91 -5.63
C GLY A 432 -9.31 15.73 -4.14
N GLY A 433 -8.95 16.81 -3.49
CA GLY A 433 -8.48 16.90 -2.12
C GLY A 433 -7.00 17.22 -2.03
N GLY A 434 -6.59 17.80 -0.92
CA GLY A 434 -5.21 18.17 -0.65
C GLY A 434 -4.38 17.03 -0.07
N THR A 435 -3.07 17.15 -0.21
CA THR A 435 -2.05 16.23 0.30
C THR A 435 -1.29 16.86 1.47
N ILE A 436 -0.46 16.07 2.14
CA ILE A 436 0.61 16.55 3.02
C ILE A 436 1.93 16.29 2.28
N LYS A 437 2.20 17.06 1.21
CA LYS A 437 3.41 16.92 0.42
C LYS A 437 4.60 17.53 1.14
N GLY A 438 5.71 16.82 1.15
CA GLY A 438 6.98 17.27 1.72
C GLY A 438 8.05 16.19 1.61
N VAL A 439 9.25 16.52 2.02
CA VAL A 439 10.38 15.58 2.09
C VAL A 439 10.59 15.17 3.53
N SER A 440 10.74 13.89 3.79
CA SER A 440 11.00 13.37 5.14
C SER A 440 12.27 13.96 5.73
N LYS A 441 12.24 14.24 7.03
CA LYS A 441 13.43 14.72 7.76
C LYS A 441 14.49 13.62 7.80
N PRO A 442 15.79 13.96 7.80
CA PRO A 442 16.87 13.00 7.99
C PRO A 442 16.88 12.48 9.44
N GLY A 443 17.33 11.24 9.60
CA GLY A 443 17.54 10.60 10.90
C GLY A 443 17.27 9.11 10.89
N PRO A 444 17.65 8.43 11.99
CA PRO A 444 17.41 7.01 12.14
C PRO A 444 15.91 6.71 12.26
N VAL A 445 15.48 5.63 11.60
CA VAL A 445 14.11 5.15 11.65
C VAL A 445 14.07 3.65 11.93
N VAL A 446 12.98 3.21 12.54
CA VAL A 446 12.59 1.80 12.53
C VAL A 446 11.57 1.63 11.42
N TYR A 447 11.83 0.68 10.51
CA TYR A 447 10.85 0.23 9.55
C TYR A 447 10.38 -1.17 9.91
N SER A 448 9.10 -1.46 9.70
CA SER A 448 8.51 -2.74 10.04
C SER A 448 7.32 -3.10 9.16
N ARG A 449 7.00 -4.39 9.12
CA ARG A 449 5.81 -4.91 8.46
C ARG A 449 5.30 -6.13 9.19
N VAL A 450 4.04 -6.10 9.62
CA VAL A 450 3.30 -7.29 10.08
C VAL A 450 2.61 -7.93 8.88
N PHE A 451 2.73 -9.24 8.73
CA PHE A 451 2.18 -10.00 7.60
C PHE A 451 1.76 -11.42 8.00
N LEU A 452 1.00 -12.09 7.14
CA LEU A 452 0.59 -13.48 7.32
C LEU A 452 1.39 -14.38 6.39
N MET A 453 2.03 -15.39 6.95
CA MET A 453 2.73 -16.45 6.23
C MET A 453 2.61 -17.76 7.02
N ASP A 454 2.38 -18.87 6.33
CA ASP A 454 2.16 -20.21 6.91
C ASP A 454 1.07 -20.21 8.01
N GLY A 455 0.00 -19.46 7.80
CA GLY A 455 -1.12 -19.32 8.73
C GLY A 455 -0.77 -18.64 10.05
N LYS A 456 0.30 -17.85 10.10
CA LYS A 456 0.77 -17.15 11.32
C LYS A 456 1.07 -15.68 11.03
N LEU A 457 0.79 -14.82 12.00
CA LEU A 457 1.30 -13.46 12.01
C LEU A 457 2.82 -13.49 12.27
N GLN A 458 3.53 -12.79 11.41
CA GLN A 458 4.96 -12.55 11.51
C GLN A 458 5.21 -11.05 11.42
N VAL A 459 6.37 -10.61 11.89
CA VAL A 459 6.83 -9.24 11.75
C VAL A 459 8.29 -9.24 11.28
N ASP A 460 8.55 -8.53 10.20
CA ASP A 460 9.90 -8.13 9.82
C ASP A 460 10.11 -6.68 10.26
N MET A 461 11.27 -6.40 10.85
CA MET A 461 11.65 -5.04 11.23
C MET A 461 13.14 -4.83 11.00
N GLY A 462 13.50 -3.59 10.78
CA GLY A 462 14.89 -3.19 10.60
C GLY A 462 15.13 -1.74 10.99
N LEU A 463 16.41 -1.40 11.08
CA LEU A 463 16.86 -0.03 11.25
C LEU A 463 17.23 0.54 9.88
N GLY A 464 16.74 1.72 9.61
CA GLY A 464 17.06 2.49 8.42
C GLY A 464 17.56 3.89 8.78
N GLU A 465 18.06 4.57 7.78
CA GLU A 465 18.46 5.98 7.87
C GLU A 465 17.70 6.75 6.80
N ALA A 466 16.80 7.63 7.21
CA ALA A 466 16.25 8.62 6.31
C ALA A 466 17.32 9.66 6.04
N ILE A 467 17.66 9.88 4.77
CA ILE A 467 18.76 10.78 4.38
C ILE A 467 18.24 12.01 3.64
N GLU A 468 19.03 13.07 3.69
CA GLU A 468 18.81 14.27 2.89
C GLU A 468 19.61 14.17 1.59
N LEU A 469 18.94 14.35 0.46
CA LEU A 469 19.56 14.49 -0.85
C LEU A 469 19.56 15.96 -1.29
N PRO A 470 20.48 16.38 -2.19
CA PRO A 470 20.40 17.69 -2.81
C PRO A 470 19.02 17.95 -3.43
N ASP A 471 18.58 19.21 -3.42
CA ASP A 471 17.24 19.57 -3.91
C ASP A 471 17.00 19.14 -5.37
N GLU A 472 18.02 19.26 -6.23
CA GLU A 472 17.96 18.82 -7.64
C GLU A 472 17.73 17.30 -7.75
N GLU A 473 18.43 16.50 -6.93
CA GLU A 473 18.26 15.05 -6.92
C GLU A 473 16.92 14.64 -6.29
N THR A 474 16.49 15.32 -5.24
CA THR A 474 15.16 15.14 -4.66
C THR A 474 14.06 15.41 -5.69
N GLN A 475 14.17 16.51 -6.45
CA GLN A 475 13.21 16.84 -7.49
C GLN A 475 13.22 15.80 -8.62
N ARG A 476 14.40 15.35 -9.08
CA ARG A 476 14.52 14.29 -10.08
C ARG A 476 13.79 13.01 -9.65
N ARG A 477 13.92 12.63 -8.37
CA ARG A 477 13.26 11.45 -7.82
C ARG A 477 11.74 11.64 -7.68
N TRP A 478 11.30 12.83 -7.32
CA TRP A 478 9.88 13.18 -7.32
C TRP A 478 9.27 13.11 -8.72
N ASP A 479 9.96 13.68 -9.72
CA ASP A 479 9.51 13.66 -11.10
C ASP A 479 9.46 12.23 -11.69
N ALA A 480 10.29 11.33 -11.16
CA ALA A 480 10.31 9.91 -11.51
C ALA A 480 9.26 9.05 -10.77
N THR A 481 8.47 9.67 -9.86
CA THR A 481 7.42 9.00 -9.08
C THR A 481 6.13 9.83 -9.09
N SER A 482 5.54 10.14 -7.93
CA SER A 482 4.31 10.95 -7.84
C SER A 482 4.64 12.32 -7.23
N SER A 483 4.82 13.31 -8.06
CA SER A 483 5.37 14.63 -7.69
C SER A 483 4.54 15.42 -6.67
N ASN A 484 3.28 15.06 -6.43
CA ASN A 484 2.39 15.67 -5.44
C ASN A 484 2.27 14.90 -4.12
N TRP A 485 3.01 13.78 -3.97
CA TRP A 485 3.01 12.98 -2.73
C TRP A 485 4.26 13.23 -1.88
N PRO A 486 4.21 13.01 -0.55
CA PRO A 486 5.39 13.08 0.29
C PRO A 486 6.38 11.98 -0.07
N ILE A 487 7.67 12.29 0.08
CA ILE A 487 8.76 11.38 -0.28
C ILE A 487 9.74 11.21 0.88
N MET A 488 10.17 9.98 1.12
CA MET A 488 11.26 9.63 2.03
C MET A 488 12.40 8.98 1.24
N HIS A 489 13.62 9.46 1.45
CA HIS A 489 14.84 8.82 0.96
C HIS A 489 15.39 7.91 2.04
N LEU A 490 15.25 6.60 1.91
CA LEU A 490 15.60 5.62 2.94
C LEU A 490 16.78 4.76 2.51
N VAL A 491 17.81 4.72 3.33
CA VAL A 491 18.90 3.74 3.25
C VAL A 491 18.62 2.63 4.25
N MET A 492 18.80 1.38 3.84
CA MET A 492 18.69 0.19 4.68
C MET A 492 20.09 -0.44 4.82
N PRO A 493 20.85 -0.12 5.88
CA PRO A 493 22.23 -0.60 6.02
C PRO A 493 22.31 -2.13 6.05
N GLY A 494 23.17 -2.70 5.18
CA GLY A 494 23.40 -4.14 5.14
C GLY A 494 22.29 -4.95 4.45
N VAL A 495 21.34 -4.30 3.81
CA VAL A 495 20.28 -4.93 3.02
C VAL A 495 20.38 -4.43 1.58
N SER A 496 20.64 -5.33 0.64
CA SER A 496 20.65 -4.96 -0.78
C SER A 496 19.23 -4.79 -1.32
N ARG A 497 19.10 -4.11 -2.47
CA ARG A 497 17.84 -3.97 -3.22
C ARG A 497 17.16 -5.33 -3.40
N ASP A 498 17.91 -6.30 -3.91
CA ASP A 498 17.34 -7.60 -4.30
C ASP A 498 17.00 -8.46 -3.08
N GLN A 499 17.76 -8.36 -1.99
CA GLN A 499 17.44 -8.99 -0.72
C GLN A 499 16.13 -8.45 -0.13
N PHE A 500 15.96 -7.12 -0.13
CA PHE A 500 14.73 -6.52 0.37
C PHE A 500 13.52 -6.93 -0.46
N MET A 501 13.59 -6.80 -1.79
CA MET A 501 12.52 -7.19 -2.70
C MET A 501 12.13 -8.68 -2.57
N ALA A 502 13.08 -9.55 -2.35
CA ALA A 502 12.84 -10.99 -2.17
C ALA A 502 12.12 -11.31 -0.85
N ARG A 503 12.44 -10.56 0.21
CA ARG A 503 11.90 -10.82 1.56
C ARG A 503 10.62 -10.09 1.86
N HIS A 504 10.48 -8.83 1.43
CA HIS A 504 9.35 -7.99 1.83
C HIS A 504 8.01 -8.57 1.36
N LYS A 505 7.07 -8.74 2.29
CA LYS A 505 5.78 -9.42 2.04
C LYS A 505 4.61 -8.43 2.11
N SER A 506 4.76 -7.29 1.45
CA SER A 506 3.74 -6.28 1.23
C SER A 506 4.23 -5.24 0.22
N ASN A 507 3.31 -4.45 -0.35
CA ASN A 507 3.64 -3.17 -0.97
C ASN A 507 3.92 -2.08 0.08
N HIS A 508 3.34 -2.21 1.27
CA HIS A 508 3.44 -1.23 2.34
C HIS A 508 4.50 -1.59 3.39
N ILE A 509 5.08 -0.55 3.96
CA ILE A 509 5.99 -0.61 5.10
C ILE A 509 5.61 0.48 6.11
N GLN A 510 5.63 0.16 7.38
CA GLN A 510 5.43 1.11 8.47
C GLN A 510 6.77 1.73 8.86
N VAL A 511 6.80 3.04 9.14
CA VAL A 511 7.99 3.76 9.55
C VAL A 511 7.71 4.64 10.77
N VAL A 512 8.69 4.71 11.68
CA VAL A 512 8.70 5.59 12.85
C VAL A 512 10.11 6.09 13.13
N TYR A 513 10.23 7.36 13.60
CA TYR A 513 11.49 7.99 13.99
C TYR A 513 11.89 7.74 15.43
#